data_51930307b665c755ea169ef5d01db259
#
_entry.id   51930307b665c755ea169ef5d01db259
#
_cell.length_a   1.000
_cell.length_b   1.000
_cell.length_c   1.000
_cell.angle_alpha   90.00
_cell.angle_beta   90.00
_cell.angle_gamma   90.00
#
_symmetry.space_group_name_H-M   'P 1'
#
loop_
_entity.id
_entity.type
_entity.pdbx_description
1 polymer ?
#
loop_
_entity_poly.entity_id
_entity_poly.type
_entity_poly.pdbx_seq_one_letter_code
_entity_poly.pdbx_strand_id
1 'polypeptide(L)'
;MSDSVLDLVVIGGGVNGVGIARDAALRGLKVALFEQHDLGAGTSGASSGMIHGGIRYMETDRDVTRLSCLDSGYIQAIAPHLLFRIPFIFPVLEWTPAANRMHELAYVYFQAYDTFQPLKRGKRAAKLSREELLRIEPGVNPRMVGGVTTDEWAINVFRLCALNALDAQQRGAQIHLRHRVERFLRGPGGRVEGVFVRDLRTGHAREVRARLTFNATGPWAGRVAELAGAQVALRPGKGIHLVLDRRIVNYALIASAVDGRQVFIEPYGQETWIGTTDDDYYADPAEVQATYDEVEYLMQAAQTVYPRIREHRLVRAFAGVRPTLYTYGPHEDALSRAHRVFDHEREGAPGLMSMGGGKLAAYREMSQHAVDDVCKKLGVTAQCRTHQLHLPGGESTPAPAEVAAQARIETYTAARLIHRHGACAAQIVERMQRDPRQRRLVCLCEPVTEAEIRHSIETEWVHTLEDLRRRTHCGGGACQGARCARQAAHILAGYQGGGPERTEALLADFVRERWREQAPVLPHRTLQQLEVTRWALRPGEGDR
;
A
#
# COMPACT_ATOMS: atom_id res chain seq x y z
N MET A 1 -12.42 26.69 -17.93
CA MET A 1 -11.88 25.43 -18.48
C MET A 1 -12.93 24.88 -19.40
N SER A 2 -12.60 24.51 -20.65
CA SER A 2 -13.59 24.06 -21.64
C SER A 2 -14.34 22.84 -21.12
N ASP A 3 -15.68 22.82 -21.29
CA ASP A 3 -16.60 21.70 -21.00
C ASP A 3 -16.36 20.49 -21.94
N SER A 4 -15.11 20.10 -22.15
CA SER A 4 -14.80 18.95 -23.01
C SER A 4 -15.14 17.67 -22.27
N VAL A 5 -16.02 16.86 -22.84
CA VAL A 5 -16.38 15.53 -22.35
C VAL A 5 -15.11 14.66 -22.27
N LEU A 6 -14.85 14.07 -21.10
CA LEU A 6 -13.77 13.13 -20.91
C LEU A 6 -14.10 11.78 -21.57
N ASP A 7 -13.08 11.01 -21.92
CA ASP A 7 -13.29 9.62 -22.34
C ASP A 7 -13.58 8.73 -21.13
N LEU A 8 -12.85 8.96 -20.03
CA LEU A 8 -12.94 8.14 -18.83
C LEU A 8 -12.85 8.97 -17.54
N VAL A 9 -13.77 8.75 -16.62
CA VAL A 9 -13.63 9.11 -15.20
C VAL A 9 -13.27 7.86 -14.42
N VAL A 10 -12.23 7.94 -13.58
CA VAL A 10 -11.84 6.88 -12.62
C VAL A 10 -12.15 7.36 -11.21
N ILE A 11 -12.88 6.54 -10.44
CA ILE A 11 -13.21 6.83 -9.03
C ILE A 11 -12.34 5.94 -8.15
N GLY A 12 -11.50 6.56 -7.29
CA GLY A 12 -10.61 5.89 -6.35
C GLY A 12 -9.13 5.98 -6.73
N GLY A 13 -8.30 6.41 -5.75
CA GLY A 13 -6.84 6.59 -5.86
C GLY A 13 -6.02 5.43 -5.28
N GLY A 14 -6.62 4.24 -5.12
CA GLY A 14 -5.90 3.02 -4.81
C GLY A 14 -5.05 2.53 -5.98
N VAL A 15 -4.23 1.48 -5.76
CA VAL A 15 -3.28 0.98 -6.77
C VAL A 15 -3.93 0.63 -8.11
N ASN A 16 -5.17 0.10 -8.09
CA ASN A 16 -5.92 -0.22 -9.31
C ASN A 16 -6.38 1.06 -10.01
N GLY A 17 -6.93 2.03 -9.28
CA GLY A 17 -7.42 3.28 -9.90
C GLY A 17 -6.30 4.09 -10.55
N VAL A 18 -5.14 4.23 -9.88
CA VAL A 18 -3.98 4.93 -10.48
C VAL A 18 -3.38 4.13 -11.64
N GLY A 19 -3.41 2.79 -11.58
CA GLY A 19 -2.98 1.92 -12.67
C GLY A 19 -3.87 2.05 -13.90
N ILE A 20 -5.20 2.10 -13.71
CA ILE A 20 -6.20 2.33 -14.77
C ILE A 20 -6.00 3.72 -15.37
N ALA A 21 -5.84 4.76 -14.55
CA ALA A 21 -5.62 6.12 -15.04
C ALA A 21 -4.33 6.22 -15.86
N ARG A 22 -3.25 5.57 -15.43
CA ARG A 22 -1.98 5.50 -16.15
C ARG A 22 -2.12 4.78 -17.51
N ASP A 23 -2.70 3.58 -17.52
CA ASP A 23 -2.82 2.80 -18.75
C ASP A 23 -3.75 3.49 -19.77
N ALA A 24 -4.87 4.04 -19.30
CA ALA A 24 -5.81 4.80 -20.15
C ALA A 24 -5.15 6.05 -20.75
N ALA A 25 -4.38 6.81 -19.97
CA ALA A 25 -3.63 7.97 -20.46
C ALA A 25 -2.55 7.56 -21.49
N LEU A 26 -1.85 6.44 -21.25
CA LEU A 26 -0.87 5.88 -22.18
C LEU A 26 -1.49 5.43 -23.50
N ARG A 27 -2.77 5.08 -23.49
CA ARG A 27 -3.54 4.74 -24.71
C ARG A 27 -4.22 5.95 -25.36
N GLY A 28 -3.92 7.17 -24.88
CA GLY A 28 -4.38 8.43 -25.47
C GLY A 28 -5.79 8.86 -25.06
N LEU A 29 -6.40 8.23 -24.06
CA LEU A 29 -7.70 8.63 -23.53
C LEU A 29 -7.59 9.90 -22.67
N LYS A 30 -8.62 10.75 -22.73
CA LYS A 30 -8.81 11.90 -21.84
C LYS A 30 -9.36 11.41 -20.51
N VAL A 31 -8.53 11.37 -19.47
CA VAL A 31 -8.85 10.75 -18.17
C VAL A 31 -8.87 11.78 -17.05
N ALA A 32 -9.84 11.65 -16.12
CA ALA A 32 -9.78 12.27 -14.80
C ALA A 32 -9.94 11.20 -13.70
N LEU A 33 -9.09 11.26 -12.68
CA LEU A 33 -9.20 10.44 -11.47
C LEU A 33 -9.64 11.31 -10.30
N PHE A 34 -10.63 10.82 -9.54
CA PHE A 34 -11.13 11.45 -8.32
C PHE A 34 -10.92 10.53 -7.12
N GLU A 35 -10.23 11.05 -6.10
CA GLU A 35 -9.97 10.37 -4.82
C GLU A 35 -10.42 11.28 -3.66
N GLN A 36 -11.23 10.73 -2.75
CA GLN A 36 -11.76 11.53 -1.63
C GLN A 36 -10.73 11.80 -0.52
N HIS A 37 -9.69 11.00 -0.42
CA HIS A 37 -8.63 11.16 0.58
C HIS A 37 -7.29 11.41 -0.12
N ASP A 38 -6.40 10.43 -0.07
CA ASP A 38 -5.06 10.47 -0.65
C ASP A 38 -4.75 9.17 -1.40
N LEU A 39 -3.74 9.21 -2.25
CA LEU A 39 -3.28 8.05 -3.00
C LEU A 39 -2.87 6.90 -2.08
N GLY A 40 -3.46 5.73 -2.33
CA GLY A 40 -3.17 4.53 -1.55
C GLY A 40 -3.69 4.53 -0.11
N ALA A 41 -4.53 5.49 0.29
CA ALA A 41 -5.01 5.63 1.67
C ALA A 41 -5.92 4.47 2.15
N GLY A 42 -6.54 3.74 1.22
CA GLY A 42 -7.37 2.56 1.54
C GLY A 42 -6.56 1.26 1.62
N THR A 43 -7.15 0.17 1.15
CA THR A 43 -6.57 -1.19 1.19
C THR A 43 -5.15 -1.29 0.65
N SER A 44 -4.79 -0.50 -0.36
CA SER A 44 -3.45 -0.51 -0.96
C SER A 44 -2.37 -0.23 0.09
N GLY A 45 -2.50 0.84 0.85
CA GLY A 45 -1.54 1.23 1.89
C GLY A 45 -1.64 0.44 3.19
N ALA A 46 -2.71 -0.34 3.37
CA ALA A 46 -2.92 -1.23 4.51
C ALA A 46 -2.61 -2.71 4.19
N SER A 47 -1.79 -2.96 3.18
CA SER A 47 -1.29 -4.28 2.78
C SER A 47 0.12 -4.52 3.31
N SER A 48 0.59 -5.78 3.26
CA SER A 48 1.99 -6.14 3.55
C SER A 48 3.00 -5.50 2.57
N GLY A 49 2.55 -4.84 1.52
CA GLY A 49 3.44 -4.29 0.50
C GLY A 49 4.11 -5.33 -0.38
N MET A 50 3.77 -6.60 -0.26
CA MET A 50 4.38 -7.67 -1.03
C MET A 50 3.83 -7.77 -2.45
N ILE A 51 4.72 -7.89 -3.41
CA ILE A 51 4.42 -8.29 -4.79
C ILE A 51 4.80 -9.76 -5.01
N HIS A 52 4.30 -10.62 -4.11
CA HIS A 52 4.61 -12.04 -4.06
C HIS A 52 3.75 -12.88 -5.01
N GLY A 53 4.28 -14.01 -5.49
CA GLY A 53 3.55 -14.93 -6.36
C GLY A 53 2.36 -15.62 -5.66
N GLY A 54 2.38 -15.72 -4.33
CA GLY A 54 1.33 -16.37 -3.56
C GLY A 54 1.42 -17.89 -3.63
N ILE A 55 2.47 -18.45 -3.07
CA ILE A 55 2.76 -19.88 -3.07
C ILE A 55 1.56 -20.73 -2.58
N ARG A 56 0.79 -20.25 -1.62
CA ARG A 56 -0.40 -20.96 -1.10
C ARG A 56 -1.50 -21.18 -2.15
N TYR A 57 -1.54 -20.36 -3.22
CA TYR A 57 -2.52 -20.50 -4.30
C TYR A 57 -2.08 -21.50 -5.37
N MET A 58 -0.85 -22.03 -5.29
CA MET A 58 -0.34 -22.97 -6.27
C MET A 58 -1.19 -24.25 -6.36
N GLU A 59 -1.85 -24.65 -5.27
CA GLU A 59 -2.72 -25.82 -5.21
C GLU A 59 -4.17 -25.50 -5.63
N THR A 60 -4.66 -24.32 -5.28
CA THR A 60 -6.08 -23.95 -5.42
C THR A 60 -6.36 -23.07 -6.64
N ASP A 61 -5.38 -22.24 -7.05
CA ASP A 61 -5.54 -21.27 -8.15
C ASP A 61 -4.17 -20.98 -8.81
N ARG A 62 -3.76 -21.89 -9.65
CA ARG A 62 -2.45 -21.86 -10.32
C ARG A 62 -2.29 -20.67 -11.28
N ASP A 63 -3.40 -20.24 -11.89
CA ASP A 63 -3.40 -19.10 -12.80
C ASP A 63 -3.17 -17.80 -12.06
N VAL A 64 -3.76 -17.63 -10.88
CA VAL A 64 -3.49 -16.48 -9.99
C VAL A 64 -2.02 -16.47 -9.56
N THR A 65 -1.42 -17.63 -9.26
CA THR A 65 0.00 -17.73 -8.91
C THR A 65 0.89 -17.31 -10.09
N ARG A 66 0.66 -17.88 -11.27
CA ARG A 66 1.43 -17.58 -12.48
C ARG A 66 1.33 -16.10 -12.85
N LEU A 67 0.12 -15.57 -12.86
CA LEU A 67 -0.18 -14.18 -13.15
C LEU A 67 0.53 -13.23 -12.19
N SER A 68 0.43 -13.51 -10.90
CA SER A 68 1.10 -12.72 -9.85
C SER A 68 2.61 -12.73 -9.97
N CYS A 69 3.22 -13.88 -10.32
CA CYS A 69 4.67 -13.97 -10.54
C CYS A 69 5.10 -13.16 -11.77
N LEU A 70 4.34 -13.26 -12.87
CA LEU A 70 4.63 -12.53 -14.10
C LEU A 70 4.52 -11.02 -13.89
N ASP A 71 3.42 -10.58 -13.30
CA ASP A 71 3.20 -9.15 -13.06
C ASP A 71 4.18 -8.59 -12.03
N SER A 72 4.54 -9.37 -11.00
CA SER A 72 5.63 -9.01 -10.08
C SER A 72 6.94 -8.75 -10.83
N GLY A 73 7.28 -9.58 -11.82
CA GLY A 73 8.46 -9.37 -12.67
C GLY A 73 8.39 -8.08 -13.49
N TYR A 74 7.22 -7.73 -14.03
CA TYR A 74 7.00 -6.46 -14.72
C TYR A 74 7.11 -5.26 -13.76
N ILE A 75 6.49 -5.35 -12.58
CA ILE A 75 6.58 -4.29 -11.55
C ILE A 75 8.04 -4.03 -11.15
N GLN A 76 8.82 -5.11 -10.96
CA GLN A 76 10.25 -4.99 -10.67
C GLN A 76 11.02 -4.28 -11.80
N ALA A 77 10.66 -4.53 -13.05
CA ALA A 77 11.31 -3.88 -14.20
C ALA A 77 10.98 -2.39 -14.28
N ILE A 78 9.72 -2.00 -14.04
CA ILE A 78 9.27 -0.60 -14.22
C ILE A 78 9.54 0.31 -13.03
N ALA A 79 9.76 -0.26 -11.81
CA ALA A 79 9.98 0.50 -10.57
C ALA A 79 11.09 -0.11 -9.70
N PRO A 80 12.31 -0.33 -10.23
CA PRO A 80 13.37 -1.06 -9.53
C PRO A 80 13.81 -0.39 -8.23
N HIS A 81 13.73 0.93 -8.14
CA HIS A 81 14.12 1.71 -6.96
C HIS A 81 13.19 1.54 -5.76
N LEU A 82 11.93 1.12 -5.96
CA LEU A 82 10.95 0.95 -4.88
C LEU A 82 11.01 -0.41 -4.19
N LEU A 83 11.87 -1.31 -4.64
CA LEU A 83 11.83 -2.71 -4.25
C LEU A 83 12.57 -2.99 -2.95
N PHE A 84 11.99 -3.92 -2.18
CA PHE A 84 12.68 -4.64 -1.11
C PHE A 84 12.70 -6.13 -1.45
N ARG A 85 13.88 -6.75 -1.48
CA ARG A 85 13.95 -8.20 -1.56
C ARG A 85 13.66 -8.79 -0.19
N ILE A 86 12.69 -9.69 -0.11
CA ILE A 86 12.28 -10.38 1.11
C ILE A 86 12.40 -11.88 0.89
N PRO A 87 13.56 -12.48 1.19
CA PRO A 87 13.66 -13.94 1.20
C PRO A 87 12.89 -14.49 2.39
N PHE A 88 12.07 -15.50 2.16
CA PHE A 88 11.29 -16.19 3.18
C PHE A 88 11.98 -17.46 3.67
N ILE A 89 11.73 -17.83 4.91
CA ILE A 89 11.99 -19.14 5.47
C ILE A 89 10.67 -19.72 5.95
N PHE A 90 10.36 -20.92 5.49
CA PHE A 90 9.36 -21.80 6.07
C PHE A 90 10.05 -22.67 7.12
N PRO A 91 9.93 -22.37 8.42
CA PRO A 91 10.59 -23.13 9.47
C PRO A 91 9.78 -24.39 9.79
N VAL A 92 10.48 -25.48 10.12
CA VAL A 92 9.87 -26.73 10.57
C VAL A 92 10.25 -26.97 12.02
N LEU A 93 9.24 -26.98 12.90
CA LEU A 93 9.39 -27.12 14.35
C LEU A 93 9.42 -28.60 14.76
N GLU A 94 10.14 -28.95 15.85
CA GLU A 94 10.27 -30.34 16.35
C GLU A 94 8.92 -31.01 16.65
N TRP A 95 7.91 -30.24 17.09
CA TRP A 95 6.57 -30.74 17.39
C TRP A 95 5.65 -30.83 16.17
N THR A 96 6.11 -30.43 14.98
CA THR A 96 5.38 -30.67 13.74
C THR A 96 5.25 -32.18 13.52
N PRO A 97 4.06 -32.73 13.23
CA PRO A 97 3.92 -34.13 12.97
C PRO A 97 4.86 -34.61 11.89
N ALA A 98 5.65 -35.67 12.17
CA ALA A 98 6.69 -36.18 11.28
C ALA A 98 7.65 -35.09 10.76
N ALA A 99 8.19 -34.24 11.65
CA ALA A 99 8.95 -33.03 11.33
C ALA A 99 10.02 -33.21 10.24
N ASN A 100 10.84 -34.26 10.31
CA ASN A 100 11.85 -34.54 9.30
C ASN A 100 11.24 -34.82 7.92
N ARG A 101 10.13 -35.57 7.85
CA ARG A 101 9.41 -35.83 6.60
C ARG A 101 8.75 -34.55 6.10
N MET A 102 8.19 -33.75 6.98
CA MET A 102 7.60 -32.45 6.63
C MET A 102 8.67 -31.51 6.04
N HIS A 103 9.89 -31.52 6.56
CA HIS A 103 10.99 -30.74 6.01
C HIS A 103 11.34 -31.13 4.57
N GLU A 104 11.35 -32.44 4.26
CA GLU A 104 11.56 -32.93 2.89
C GLU A 104 10.38 -32.57 1.97
N LEU A 105 9.15 -32.78 2.42
CA LEU A 105 7.96 -32.46 1.64
C LEU A 105 7.84 -30.96 1.35
N ALA A 106 8.12 -30.13 2.34
CA ALA A 106 8.17 -28.68 2.15
C ALA A 106 9.21 -28.31 1.07
N TYR A 107 10.40 -28.89 1.10
CA TYR A 107 11.40 -28.61 0.08
C TYR A 107 10.93 -29.01 -1.33
N VAL A 108 10.34 -30.19 -1.50
CA VAL A 108 9.77 -30.62 -2.79
C VAL A 108 8.65 -29.67 -3.25
N TYR A 109 7.79 -29.23 -2.34
CA TYR A 109 6.74 -28.28 -2.64
C TYR A 109 7.29 -26.92 -3.11
N PHE A 110 8.30 -26.40 -2.44
CA PHE A 110 8.95 -25.15 -2.84
C PHE A 110 9.73 -25.30 -4.15
N GLN A 111 10.32 -26.46 -4.43
CA GLN A 111 10.92 -26.73 -5.75
C GLN A 111 9.87 -26.71 -6.89
N ALA A 112 8.66 -27.18 -6.65
CA ALA A 112 7.57 -27.05 -7.62
C ALA A 112 7.22 -25.57 -7.86
N TYR A 113 7.24 -24.73 -6.81
CA TYR A 113 7.06 -23.28 -6.94
C TYR A 113 8.22 -22.60 -7.67
N ASP A 114 9.43 -23.18 -7.66
CA ASP A 114 10.60 -22.64 -8.37
C ASP A 114 10.39 -22.53 -9.88
N THR A 115 9.42 -23.25 -10.45
CA THR A 115 9.02 -23.10 -11.87
C THR A 115 8.52 -21.71 -12.20
N PHE A 116 8.02 -20.95 -11.20
CA PHE A 116 7.55 -19.58 -11.33
C PHE A 116 8.63 -18.52 -11.00
N GLN A 117 9.74 -18.89 -10.34
CA GLN A 117 10.80 -17.96 -9.93
C GLN A 117 11.40 -17.13 -11.07
N PRO A 118 11.65 -17.69 -12.28
CA PRO A 118 12.16 -16.91 -13.41
C PRO A 118 11.25 -15.74 -13.79
N LEU A 119 9.91 -15.87 -13.62
CA LEU A 119 8.95 -14.82 -13.96
C LEU A 119 9.11 -13.58 -13.07
N LYS A 120 9.51 -13.75 -11.81
CA LYS A 120 9.71 -12.69 -10.82
C LYS A 120 11.16 -12.50 -10.39
N ARG A 121 12.13 -12.99 -11.18
CA ARG A 121 13.58 -12.88 -10.92
C ARG A 121 13.98 -13.36 -9.52
N GLY A 122 13.28 -14.35 -8.98
CA GLY A 122 13.54 -14.93 -7.68
C GLY A 122 14.62 -16.02 -7.73
N LYS A 123 15.25 -16.25 -6.58
CA LYS A 123 16.19 -17.38 -6.40
C LYS A 123 15.42 -18.67 -6.12
N ARG A 124 16.04 -19.80 -6.48
CA ARG A 124 15.49 -21.12 -6.18
C ARG A 124 15.47 -21.39 -4.68
N ALA A 125 14.55 -22.25 -4.27
CA ALA A 125 14.44 -22.73 -2.92
C ALA A 125 15.72 -23.45 -2.47
N ALA A 126 16.08 -23.26 -1.21
CA ALA A 126 17.16 -23.98 -0.56
C ALA A 126 16.64 -24.60 0.73
N LYS A 127 17.10 -25.81 1.02
CA LYS A 127 16.86 -26.49 2.28
C LYS A 127 17.94 -26.04 3.28
N LEU A 128 17.54 -25.63 4.45
CA LEU A 128 18.43 -25.20 5.54
C LEU A 128 18.40 -26.22 6.68
N SER A 129 19.57 -26.64 7.13
CA SER A 129 19.73 -27.35 8.38
C SER A 129 19.41 -26.44 9.56
N ARG A 130 19.21 -27.05 10.75
CA ARG A 130 19.04 -26.31 12.01
C ARG A 130 20.21 -25.33 12.27
N GLU A 131 21.43 -25.78 12.06
CA GLU A 131 22.64 -24.99 12.31
C GLU A 131 22.71 -23.79 11.36
N GLU A 132 22.47 -23.99 10.07
CA GLU A 132 22.42 -22.91 9.07
C GLU A 132 21.32 -21.89 9.39
N LEU A 133 20.13 -22.37 9.77
CA LEU A 133 19.01 -21.50 10.12
C LEU A 133 19.34 -20.63 11.33
N LEU A 134 19.87 -21.22 12.42
CA LEU A 134 20.24 -20.46 13.63
C LEU A 134 21.40 -19.48 13.39
N ARG A 135 22.27 -19.77 12.41
CA ARG A 135 23.37 -18.86 12.04
C ARG A 135 22.86 -17.62 11.30
N ILE A 136 21.89 -17.77 10.40
CA ILE A 136 21.37 -16.65 9.61
C ILE A 136 20.25 -15.87 10.31
N GLU A 137 19.49 -16.55 11.18
CA GLU A 137 18.41 -15.98 12.02
C GLU A 137 18.54 -16.42 13.48
N PRO A 138 19.44 -15.80 14.26
CA PRO A 138 19.73 -16.23 15.64
C PRO A 138 18.56 -16.10 16.61
N GLY A 139 17.54 -15.29 16.27
CA GLY A 139 16.35 -15.04 17.10
C GLY A 139 15.26 -16.10 16.95
N VAL A 140 15.37 -17.01 15.97
CA VAL A 140 14.35 -18.03 15.77
C VAL A 140 14.35 -19.08 16.89
N ASN A 141 13.23 -19.79 17.00
CA ASN A 141 13.07 -20.83 18.00
C ASN A 141 14.14 -21.93 17.83
N PRO A 142 14.97 -22.21 18.85
CA PRO A 142 16.03 -23.21 18.74
C PRO A 142 15.50 -24.65 18.58
N ARG A 143 14.21 -24.89 18.83
CA ARG A 143 13.54 -26.19 18.62
C ARG A 143 13.05 -26.37 17.19
N MET A 144 13.79 -25.89 16.20
CA MET A 144 13.54 -26.13 14.78
C MET A 144 14.38 -27.28 14.28
N VAL A 145 13.80 -28.10 13.40
CA VAL A 145 14.50 -29.17 12.68
C VAL A 145 15.34 -28.57 11.56
N GLY A 146 14.82 -27.54 10.92
CA GLY A 146 15.42 -26.82 9.81
C GLY A 146 14.40 -25.91 9.16
N GLY A 147 14.65 -25.50 7.92
CA GLY A 147 13.72 -24.66 7.16
C GLY A 147 13.93 -24.76 5.66
N VAL A 148 12.99 -24.21 4.90
CA VAL A 148 13.08 -24.12 3.44
C VAL A 148 12.93 -22.65 3.04
N THR A 149 13.82 -22.16 2.16
CA THR A 149 13.76 -20.79 1.68
C THR A 149 12.89 -20.66 0.44
N THR A 150 12.32 -19.47 0.24
CA THR A 150 11.76 -19.03 -1.05
C THR A 150 12.02 -17.53 -1.21
N ASP A 151 12.10 -17.07 -2.44
CA ASP A 151 12.43 -15.68 -2.72
C ASP A 151 11.19 -14.89 -3.13
N GLU A 152 10.95 -13.76 -2.45
CA GLU A 152 9.85 -12.86 -2.72
C GLU A 152 10.31 -11.39 -2.71
N TRP A 153 9.42 -10.51 -3.13
CA TRP A 153 9.66 -9.08 -3.20
C TRP A 153 8.54 -8.30 -2.53
N ALA A 154 8.91 -7.20 -1.90
CA ALA A 154 7.98 -6.16 -1.48
C ALA A 154 8.31 -4.85 -2.18
N ILE A 155 7.36 -3.93 -2.14
CA ILE A 155 7.44 -2.62 -2.78
C ILE A 155 6.88 -1.55 -1.86
N ASN A 156 7.41 -0.34 -1.97
CA ASN A 156 6.80 0.82 -1.33
C ASN A 156 5.48 1.18 -2.04
N VAL A 157 4.36 0.72 -1.50
CA VAL A 157 3.03 0.82 -2.14
C VAL A 157 2.56 2.27 -2.26
N PHE A 158 2.84 3.11 -1.27
CA PHE A 158 2.46 4.52 -1.34
C PHE A 158 3.18 5.24 -2.48
N ARG A 159 4.50 4.97 -2.62
CA ARG A 159 5.27 5.50 -3.74
C ARG A 159 4.79 4.93 -5.07
N LEU A 160 4.47 3.63 -5.12
CA LEU A 160 3.92 2.99 -6.32
C LEU A 160 2.64 3.70 -6.78
N CYS A 161 1.71 3.99 -5.87
CA CYS A 161 0.49 4.73 -6.19
C CYS A 161 0.79 6.15 -6.67
N ALA A 162 1.67 6.88 -5.97
CA ALA A 162 2.04 8.24 -6.33
C ALA A 162 2.71 8.31 -7.71
N LEU A 163 3.64 7.40 -8.01
CA LEU A 163 4.37 7.39 -9.29
C LEU A 163 3.47 6.99 -10.47
N ASN A 164 2.51 6.06 -10.28
CA ASN A 164 1.49 5.79 -11.32
C ASN A 164 0.63 7.03 -11.59
N ALA A 165 0.21 7.76 -10.56
CA ALA A 165 -0.56 8.99 -10.71
C ALA A 165 0.25 10.11 -11.39
N LEU A 166 1.54 10.26 -11.03
CA LEU A 166 2.44 11.22 -11.67
C LEU A 166 2.68 10.91 -13.14
N ASP A 167 2.94 9.63 -13.50
CA ASP A 167 3.08 9.24 -14.92
C ASP A 167 1.78 9.47 -15.70
N ALA A 168 0.63 9.15 -15.12
CA ALA A 168 -0.67 9.47 -15.72
C ALA A 168 -0.84 10.96 -15.96
N GLN A 169 -0.49 11.82 -14.98
CA GLN A 169 -0.57 13.28 -15.09
C GLN A 169 0.36 13.82 -16.18
N GLN A 170 1.61 13.33 -16.23
CA GLN A 170 2.58 13.71 -17.27
C GLN A 170 2.08 13.37 -18.68
N ARG A 171 1.15 12.42 -18.81
CA ARG A 171 0.51 12.02 -20.06
C ARG A 171 -0.87 12.65 -20.27
N GLY A 172 -1.19 13.68 -19.48
CA GLY A 172 -2.40 14.49 -19.64
C GLY A 172 -3.61 14.06 -18.83
N ALA A 173 -3.51 13.04 -17.98
CA ALA A 173 -4.59 12.74 -17.05
C ALA A 173 -4.71 13.82 -15.96
N GLN A 174 -5.94 14.09 -15.55
CA GLN A 174 -6.25 14.99 -14.44
C GLN A 174 -6.35 14.20 -13.14
N ILE A 175 -5.55 14.53 -12.13
CA ILE A 175 -5.56 13.86 -10.82
C ILE A 175 -6.14 14.81 -9.78
N HIS A 176 -7.26 14.42 -9.19
CA HIS A 176 -7.99 15.23 -8.21
C HIS A 176 -8.09 14.48 -6.88
N LEU A 177 -7.22 14.83 -5.93
CA LEU A 177 -7.27 14.33 -4.55
C LEU A 177 -8.14 15.24 -3.68
N ARG A 178 -8.70 14.70 -2.60
CA ARG A 178 -9.67 15.38 -1.74
C ARG A 178 -10.96 15.75 -2.49
N HIS A 179 -11.31 14.92 -3.49
CA HIS A 179 -12.53 15.10 -4.26
C HIS A 179 -13.41 13.86 -4.15
N ARG A 180 -14.60 14.02 -3.60
CA ARG A 180 -15.58 12.94 -3.42
C ARG A 180 -16.62 12.95 -4.52
N VAL A 181 -16.81 11.81 -5.17
CA VAL A 181 -17.95 11.57 -6.05
C VAL A 181 -19.17 11.32 -5.18
N GLU A 182 -20.22 12.13 -5.33
CA GLU A 182 -21.44 12.07 -4.53
C GLU A 182 -22.60 11.39 -5.26
N ARG A 183 -22.66 11.50 -6.58
CA ARG A 183 -23.68 10.87 -7.43
C ARG A 183 -23.21 10.75 -8.87
N PHE A 184 -23.89 9.93 -9.63
CA PHE A 184 -23.70 9.85 -11.07
C PHE A 184 -24.64 10.81 -11.82
N LEU A 185 -24.15 11.35 -12.94
CA LEU A 185 -24.99 12.09 -13.89
C LEU A 185 -25.70 11.08 -14.79
N ARG A 186 -27.02 11.19 -14.88
CA ARG A 186 -27.85 10.27 -15.63
C ARG A 186 -28.37 10.91 -16.92
N GLY A 187 -28.22 10.20 -18.02
CA GLY A 187 -28.82 10.51 -19.29
C GLY A 187 -30.02 9.61 -19.64
N PRO A 188 -30.49 9.69 -20.89
CA PRO A 188 -31.58 8.84 -21.37
C PRO A 188 -31.28 7.35 -21.18
N GLY A 189 -32.31 6.56 -20.86
CA GLY A 189 -32.16 5.12 -20.63
C GLY A 189 -31.33 4.74 -19.43
N GLY A 190 -31.11 5.66 -18.46
CA GLY A 190 -30.33 5.41 -17.26
C GLY A 190 -28.83 5.45 -17.47
N ARG A 191 -28.34 5.87 -18.64
CA ARG A 191 -26.92 5.95 -18.97
C ARG A 191 -26.17 6.85 -17.99
N VAL A 192 -25.04 6.37 -17.49
CA VAL A 192 -24.09 7.19 -16.72
C VAL A 192 -23.25 8.01 -17.71
N GLU A 193 -23.38 9.35 -17.61
CA GLU A 193 -22.73 10.32 -18.48
C GLU A 193 -21.67 11.16 -17.75
N GLY A 194 -21.28 10.71 -16.56
CA GLY A 194 -20.30 11.38 -15.71
C GLY A 194 -20.67 11.35 -14.24
N VAL A 195 -20.06 12.25 -13.49
CA VAL A 195 -20.14 12.30 -12.02
C VAL A 195 -20.36 13.72 -11.51
N PHE A 196 -21.02 13.85 -10.36
CA PHE A 196 -21.05 15.07 -9.56
C PHE A 196 -20.01 14.93 -8.44
N VAL A 197 -19.09 15.89 -8.39
CA VAL A 197 -17.89 15.81 -7.53
C VAL A 197 -17.82 17.01 -6.62
N ARG A 198 -17.47 16.77 -5.35
CA ARG A 198 -17.22 17.82 -4.35
C ARG A 198 -15.73 17.84 -3.97
N ASP A 199 -15.11 19.01 -4.07
CA ASP A 199 -13.82 19.30 -3.43
C ASP A 199 -14.02 19.42 -1.92
N LEU A 200 -13.45 18.51 -1.16
CA LEU A 200 -13.61 18.43 0.31
C LEU A 200 -12.81 19.51 1.06
N ARG A 201 -11.92 20.25 0.38
CA ARG A 201 -11.15 21.34 0.99
C ARG A 201 -11.88 22.67 0.89
N THR A 202 -12.60 22.90 -0.20
CA THR A 202 -13.27 24.16 -0.50
C THR A 202 -14.79 24.08 -0.35
N GLY A 203 -15.35 22.86 -0.34
CA GLY A 203 -16.79 22.62 -0.40
C GLY A 203 -17.39 22.79 -1.80
N HIS A 204 -16.63 23.30 -2.78
CA HIS A 204 -17.13 23.52 -4.13
C HIS A 204 -17.48 22.19 -4.82
N ALA A 205 -18.64 22.18 -5.48
CA ALA A 205 -19.10 20.99 -6.19
C ALA A 205 -19.37 21.32 -7.67
N ARG A 206 -19.14 20.32 -8.55
CA ARG A 206 -19.33 20.49 -10.01
C ARG A 206 -19.70 19.19 -10.68
N GLU A 207 -20.30 19.31 -11.85
CA GLU A 207 -20.49 18.19 -12.77
C GLU A 207 -19.24 17.96 -13.62
N VAL A 208 -18.92 16.68 -13.87
CA VAL A 208 -17.85 16.26 -14.77
C VAL A 208 -18.41 15.21 -15.71
N ARG A 209 -18.50 15.57 -17.00
CA ARG A 209 -19.05 14.67 -18.03
C ARG A 209 -17.99 13.76 -18.61
N ALA A 210 -18.36 12.48 -18.80
CA ALA A 210 -17.49 11.47 -19.40
C ALA A 210 -18.30 10.44 -20.19
N ARG A 211 -17.65 9.84 -21.20
CA ARG A 211 -18.23 8.75 -22.00
C ARG A 211 -18.39 7.46 -21.19
N LEU A 212 -17.42 7.18 -20.30
CA LEU A 212 -17.43 6.05 -19.36
C LEU A 212 -16.96 6.50 -17.96
N THR A 213 -17.46 5.83 -16.95
CA THR A 213 -17.01 5.97 -15.57
C THR A 213 -16.59 4.60 -15.04
N PHE A 214 -15.41 4.53 -14.42
CA PHE A 214 -14.85 3.31 -13.84
C PHE A 214 -14.74 3.45 -12.32
N ASN A 215 -15.47 2.60 -11.61
CA ASN A 215 -15.45 2.51 -10.16
C ASN A 215 -14.31 1.55 -9.70
N ALA A 216 -13.20 2.13 -9.20
CA ALA A 216 -12.02 1.45 -8.68
C ALA A 216 -11.86 1.68 -7.16
N THR A 217 -12.98 1.83 -6.43
CA THR A 217 -13.00 2.23 -5.01
C THR A 217 -12.73 1.08 -4.03
N GLY A 218 -12.32 -0.10 -4.51
CA GLY A 218 -11.93 -1.24 -3.66
C GLY A 218 -13.08 -1.69 -2.75
N PRO A 219 -12.94 -1.69 -1.42
CA PRO A 219 -13.97 -2.19 -0.52
C PRO A 219 -15.26 -1.36 -0.52
N TRP A 220 -15.25 -0.15 -1.06
CA TRP A 220 -16.46 0.68 -1.25
C TRP A 220 -17.13 0.47 -2.61
N ALA A 221 -16.62 -0.46 -3.46
CA ALA A 221 -17.13 -0.61 -4.83
C ALA A 221 -18.62 -0.94 -4.90
N GLY A 222 -19.15 -1.74 -3.97
CA GLY A 222 -20.58 -2.01 -3.84
C GLY A 222 -21.38 -0.73 -3.56
N ARG A 223 -21.00 0.02 -2.53
CA ARG A 223 -21.68 1.28 -2.14
C ARG A 223 -21.67 2.33 -3.25
N VAL A 224 -20.56 2.44 -3.98
CA VAL A 224 -20.47 3.37 -5.11
C VAL A 224 -21.33 2.90 -6.29
N ALA A 225 -21.37 1.61 -6.59
CA ALA A 225 -22.25 1.05 -7.63
C ALA A 225 -23.74 1.26 -7.31
N GLU A 226 -24.14 1.14 -6.04
CA GLU A 226 -25.50 1.38 -5.55
C GLU A 226 -26.00 2.80 -5.86
N LEU A 227 -25.12 3.82 -5.90
CA LEU A 227 -25.48 5.18 -6.34
C LEU A 227 -26.01 5.21 -7.79
N ALA A 228 -25.71 4.18 -8.55
CA ALA A 228 -26.21 3.96 -9.90
C ALA A 228 -27.29 2.87 -9.98
N GLY A 229 -27.77 2.32 -8.86
CA GLY A 229 -28.69 1.19 -8.86
C GLY A 229 -28.05 -0.12 -9.35
N ALA A 230 -26.72 -0.20 -9.40
CA ALA A 230 -25.94 -1.35 -9.84
C ALA A 230 -25.31 -2.08 -8.62
N GLN A 231 -24.84 -3.31 -8.82
CA GLN A 231 -24.33 -4.13 -7.73
C GLN A 231 -22.89 -4.61 -7.98
N VAL A 232 -22.07 -4.57 -6.94
CA VAL A 232 -20.78 -5.26 -6.88
C VAL A 232 -20.77 -6.10 -5.60
N ALA A 233 -20.98 -7.40 -5.75
CA ALA A 233 -21.03 -8.31 -4.62
C ALA A 233 -19.61 -8.59 -4.10
N LEU A 234 -19.32 -8.10 -2.89
CA LEU A 234 -18.05 -8.31 -2.19
C LEU A 234 -18.29 -9.06 -0.87
N ARG A 235 -17.29 -9.83 -0.47
CA ARG A 235 -17.11 -10.36 0.88
C ARG A 235 -15.86 -9.69 1.47
N PRO A 236 -16.04 -8.54 2.15
CA PRO A 236 -14.91 -7.74 2.62
C PRO A 236 -14.19 -8.47 3.76
N GLY A 237 -12.87 -8.63 3.63
CA GLY A 237 -12.03 -9.28 4.64
C GLY A 237 -11.13 -8.27 5.37
N LYS A 238 -11.23 -8.18 6.70
CA LYS A 238 -10.34 -7.38 7.53
C LYS A 238 -9.01 -8.08 7.72
N GLY A 239 -7.91 -7.32 7.61
CA GLY A 239 -6.57 -7.79 7.96
C GLY A 239 -5.79 -6.71 8.68
N ILE A 240 -5.08 -7.08 9.74
CA ILE A 240 -4.20 -6.17 10.47
C ILE A 240 -2.73 -6.53 10.31
N HIS A 241 -1.87 -5.55 10.54
CA HIS A 241 -0.43 -5.74 10.68
C HIS A 241 0.07 -5.01 11.92
N LEU A 242 1.04 -5.62 12.60
CA LEU A 242 1.78 -5.02 13.70
C LEU A 242 3.13 -4.54 13.19
N VAL A 243 3.63 -3.45 13.76
CA VAL A 243 4.93 -2.88 13.41
C VAL A 243 5.80 -2.79 14.64
N LEU A 244 6.99 -3.40 14.59
CA LEU A 244 8.05 -3.27 15.58
C LEU A 244 8.94 -2.07 15.26
N ASP A 245 9.52 -1.46 16.29
CA ASP A 245 10.35 -0.25 16.20
C ASP A 245 11.70 -0.45 15.51
N ARG A 246 12.04 -1.70 15.15
CA ARG A 246 13.31 -2.05 14.51
C ARG A 246 13.20 -3.32 13.68
N ARG A 247 14.18 -3.50 12.80
CA ARG A 247 14.37 -4.75 12.07
C ARG A 247 15.00 -5.80 12.99
N ILE A 248 14.28 -6.89 13.27
CA ILE A 248 14.72 -8.00 14.12
C ILE A 248 14.97 -9.29 13.36
N VAL A 249 14.57 -9.38 12.10
CA VAL A 249 14.76 -10.53 11.22
C VAL A 249 15.43 -10.11 9.90
N ASN A 250 16.25 -10.98 9.32
CA ASN A 250 16.86 -10.79 8.00
C ASN A 250 16.01 -11.42 6.89
N TYR A 251 15.40 -12.54 7.19
CA TYR A 251 14.46 -13.28 6.35
C TYR A 251 13.05 -13.13 6.91
N ALA A 252 12.05 -13.10 6.04
CA ALA A 252 10.68 -13.24 6.51
C ALA A 252 10.46 -14.67 7.02
N LEU A 253 9.81 -14.81 8.17
CA LEU A 253 9.50 -16.09 8.80
C LEU A 253 8.00 -16.36 8.66
N ILE A 254 7.64 -17.61 8.36
CA ILE A 254 6.26 -18.05 8.30
C ILE A 254 5.93 -18.74 9.61
N ALA A 255 4.99 -18.18 10.38
CA ALA A 255 4.43 -18.75 11.58
C ALA A 255 3.03 -19.31 11.30
N SER A 256 2.59 -20.28 12.09
CA SER A 256 1.21 -20.76 12.08
C SER A 256 0.47 -20.25 13.31
N ALA A 257 -0.68 -19.65 13.10
CA ALA A 257 -1.58 -19.25 14.17
C ALA A 257 -2.33 -20.46 14.75
N VAL A 258 -3.08 -20.25 15.84
CA VAL A 258 -3.79 -21.30 16.56
C VAL A 258 -4.84 -22.02 15.70
N ASP A 259 -5.41 -21.34 14.71
CA ASP A 259 -6.37 -21.83 13.74
C ASP A 259 -5.75 -22.37 12.44
N GLY A 260 -4.41 -22.44 12.38
CA GLY A 260 -3.65 -22.94 11.24
C GLY A 260 -3.36 -21.91 10.16
N ARG A 261 -3.89 -20.68 10.24
CA ARG A 261 -3.58 -19.61 9.29
C ARG A 261 -2.11 -19.20 9.37
N GLN A 262 -1.55 -18.82 8.21
CA GLN A 262 -0.16 -18.38 8.11
C GLN A 262 -0.03 -16.91 8.45
N VAL A 263 0.89 -16.59 9.35
CA VAL A 263 1.29 -15.25 9.77
C VAL A 263 2.74 -15.03 9.38
N PHE A 264 3.04 -13.87 8.81
CA PHE A 264 4.40 -13.52 8.39
C PHE A 264 5.05 -12.57 9.40
N ILE A 265 6.32 -12.78 9.68
CA ILE A 265 7.20 -11.85 10.38
C ILE A 265 8.19 -11.39 9.32
N GLU A 266 8.04 -10.18 8.80
CA GLU A 266 8.79 -9.74 7.62
C GLU A 266 9.65 -8.50 7.90
N PRO A 267 10.89 -8.44 7.38
CA PRO A 267 11.70 -7.23 7.44
C PRO A 267 11.17 -6.22 6.42
N TYR A 268 10.78 -5.04 6.88
CA TYR A 268 10.31 -3.95 6.02
C TYR A 268 11.12 -2.67 6.28
N GLY A 269 12.10 -2.39 5.43
CA GLY A 269 13.02 -1.28 5.66
C GLY A 269 13.80 -1.44 6.97
N GLN A 270 13.61 -0.52 7.91
CA GLN A 270 14.21 -0.54 9.25
C GLN A 270 13.27 -1.13 10.32
N GLU A 271 12.08 -1.53 9.94
CA GLU A 271 11.04 -2.08 10.80
C GLU A 271 10.91 -3.60 10.60
N THR A 272 10.16 -4.24 11.46
CA THR A 272 9.64 -5.60 11.25
C THR A 272 8.13 -5.53 11.32
N TRP A 273 7.48 -6.10 10.31
CA TRP A 273 6.03 -6.20 10.25
C TRP A 273 5.57 -7.62 10.56
N ILE A 274 4.45 -7.74 11.30
CA ILE A 274 3.83 -9.03 11.63
C ILE A 274 2.40 -8.98 11.12
N GLY A 275 2.02 -9.91 10.27
CA GLY A 275 0.68 -9.96 9.69
C GLY A 275 0.45 -11.22 8.87
N THR A 276 -0.77 -11.53 8.57
CA THR A 276 -1.96 -10.72 8.71
C THR A 276 -3.12 -11.57 9.23
N THR A 277 -4.14 -10.92 9.82
CA THR A 277 -5.45 -11.55 10.06
C THR A 277 -6.28 -11.58 8.77
N ASP A 278 -7.36 -12.36 8.75
CA ASP A 278 -8.31 -12.42 7.62
C ASP A 278 -9.71 -12.81 8.13
N ASP A 279 -10.50 -11.82 8.56
CA ASP A 279 -11.82 -12.02 9.13
C ASP A 279 -12.85 -11.21 8.33
N ASP A 280 -14.08 -11.72 8.19
CA ASP A 280 -15.16 -10.97 7.53
C ASP A 280 -15.42 -9.62 8.20
N TYR A 281 -15.63 -8.56 7.41
CA TYR A 281 -15.84 -7.22 7.92
C TYR A 281 -16.91 -6.47 7.13
N TYR A 282 -18.12 -6.41 7.67
CA TYR A 282 -19.28 -5.78 7.02
C TYR A 282 -19.59 -4.35 7.51
N ALA A 283 -18.79 -3.81 8.45
CA ALA A 283 -18.90 -2.42 8.86
C ALA A 283 -18.32 -1.45 7.81
N ASP A 284 -18.27 -0.13 8.11
CA ASP A 284 -17.68 0.83 7.19
C ASP A 284 -16.17 0.63 7.07
N PRO A 285 -15.64 0.38 5.87
CA PRO A 285 -14.19 0.26 5.68
C PRO A 285 -13.38 1.49 6.13
N ALA A 286 -14.00 2.67 6.20
CA ALA A 286 -13.36 3.89 6.70
C ALA A 286 -13.07 3.86 8.21
N GLU A 287 -13.83 3.04 8.95
CA GLU A 287 -13.73 2.94 10.41
C GLU A 287 -12.90 1.74 10.88
N VAL A 288 -12.33 0.98 9.95
CA VAL A 288 -11.56 -0.21 10.29
C VAL A 288 -10.36 0.14 11.19
N GLN A 289 -10.21 -0.60 12.28
CA GLN A 289 -9.10 -0.47 13.22
C GLN A 289 -8.70 -1.85 13.72
N ALA A 290 -7.43 -2.00 14.14
CA ALA A 290 -6.98 -3.18 14.84
C ALA A 290 -7.62 -3.23 16.24
N THR A 291 -7.88 -4.45 16.73
CA THR A 291 -8.32 -4.69 18.10
C THR A 291 -7.19 -5.31 18.93
N TYR A 292 -7.30 -5.24 20.25
CA TYR A 292 -6.32 -5.86 21.14
C TYR A 292 -6.25 -7.40 20.93
N ASP A 293 -7.36 -8.05 20.74
CA ASP A 293 -7.42 -9.51 20.55
C ASP A 293 -6.71 -9.93 19.24
N GLU A 294 -6.85 -9.15 18.16
CA GLU A 294 -6.11 -9.38 16.92
C GLU A 294 -4.60 -9.16 17.10
N VAL A 295 -4.20 -8.18 17.93
CA VAL A 295 -2.78 -7.96 18.29
C VAL A 295 -2.24 -9.18 19.02
N GLU A 296 -2.94 -9.68 20.02
CA GLU A 296 -2.54 -10.87 20.79
C GLU A 296 -2.51 -12.14 19.92
N TYR A 297 -3.49 -12.31 19.02
CA TYR A 297 -3.51 -13.41 18.06
C TYR A 297 -2.23 -13.46 17.19
N LEU A 298 -1.84 -12.32 16.62
CA LEU A 298 -0.63 -12.24 15.80
C LEU A 298 0.65 -12.43 16.62
N MET A 299 0.69 -11.87 17.84
CA MET A 299 1.85 -12.02 18.74
C MET A 299 2.03 -13.46 19.23
N GLN A 300 0.94 -14.18 19.50
CA GLN A 300 0.99 -15.61 19.85
C GLN A 300 1.53 -16.44 18.69
N ALA A 301 1.02 -16.22 17.48
CA ALA A 301 1.52 -16.90 16.28
C ALA A 301 3.02 -16.64 16.08
N ALA A 302 3.44 -15.39 16.13
CA ALA A 302 4.83 -14.98 15.93
C ALA A 302 5.76 -15.56 16.99
N GLN A 303 5.30 -15.69 18.24
CA GLN A 303 6.08 -16.25 19.35
C GLN A 303 6.45 -17.73 19.14
N THR A 304 5.69 -18.49 18.37
CA THR A 304 6.01 -19.89 18.07
C THR A 304 7.33 -20.03 17.32
N VAL A 305 7.63 -19.11 16.40
CA VAL A 305 8.83 -19.14 15.56
C VAL A 305 9.92 -18.17 16.03
N TYR A 306 9.55 -17.13 16.79
CA TYR A 306 10.46 -16.15 17.38
C TYR A 306 10.12 -15.95 18.87
N PRO A 307 10.61 -16.80 19.80
CA PRO A 307 10.14 -16.85 21.20
C PRO A 307 10.27 -15.54 21.96
N ARG A 308 11.29 -14.74 21.66
CA ARG A 308 11.57 -13.46 22.33
C ARG A 308 10.88 -12.25 21.67
N ILE A 309 9.92 -12.46 20.78
CA ILE A 309 9.30 -11.36 20.03
C ILE A 309 8.63 -10.33 20.91
N ARG A 310 8.08 -10.73 22.07
CA ARG A 310 7.44 -9.82 23.03
C ARG A 310 8.42 -8.90 23.79
N GLU A 311 9.73 -9.12 23.68
CA GLU A 311 10.74 -8.22 24.23
C GLU A 311 10.95 -6.99 23.34
N HIS A 312 10.43 -7.03 22.11
CA HIS A 312 10.52 -5.93 21.15
C HIS A 312 9.29 -5.03 21.22
N ARG A 313 9.52 -3.73 21.03
CA ARG A 313 8.46 -2.74 21.15
C ARG A 313 7.59 -2.69 19.90
N LEU A 314 6.29 -2.89 20.06
CA LEU A 314 5.29 -2.52 19.07
C LEU A 314 5.11 -1.00 19.06
N VAL A 315 5.15 -0.39 17.88
CA VAL A 315 4.97 1.05 17.72
C VAL A 315 3.62 1.43 17.14
N ARG A 316 2.98 0.52 16.39
CA ARG A 316 1.63 0.71 15.84
C ARG A 316 1.06 -0.60 15.30
N ALA A 317 -0.26 -0.60 15.12
CA ALA A 317 -0.98 -1.57 14.30
C ALA A 317 -1.81 -0.82 13.26
N PHE A 318 -1.85 -1.33 12.04
CA PHE A 318 -2.74 -0.80 11.01
C PHE A 318 -3.66 -1.88 10.47
N ALA A 319 -4.84 -1.47 10.02
CA ALA A 319 -5.88 -2.35 9.52
C ALA A 319 -6.33 -1.94 8.12
N GLY A 320 -6.73 -2.92 7.32
CA GLY A 320 -7.31 -2.71 6.00
C GLY A 320 -8.39 -3.72 5.67
N VAL A 321 -9.24 -3.38 4.71
CA VAL A 321 -10.33 -4.23 4.25
C VAL A 321 -10.08 -4.67 2.81
N ARG A 322 -10.01 -5.97 2.58
CA ARG A 322 -9.83 -6.56 1.24
C ARG A 322 -11.15 -6.56 0.48
N PRO A 323 -11.19 -6.13 -0.78
CA PRO A 323 -12.39 -6.17 -1.62
C PRO A 323 -12.59 -7.56 -2.26
N THR A 324 -12.58 -8.64 -1.47
CA THR A 324 -12.69 -10.00 -1.99
C THR A 324 -14.04 -10.22 -2.65
N LEU A 325 -14.06 -10.91 -3.79
CA LEU A 325 -15.31 -11.24 -4.48
C LEU A 325 -16.16 -12.16 -3.62
N TYR A 326 -17.46 -11.90 -3.59
CA TYR A 326 -18.40 -12.70 -2.80
C TYR A 326 -18.45 -14.13 -3.32
N THR A 327 -18.26 -15.08 -2.40
CA THR A 327 -18.49 -16.50 -2.59
C THR A 327 -19.03 -17.07 -1.29
N TYR A 328 -20.18 -17.72 -1.33
CA TYR A 328 -20.78 -18.36 -0.17
C TYR A 328 -20.09 -19.70 0.14
N GLY A 329 -19.83 -19.96 1.40
CA GLY A 329 -19.41 -21.27 1.94
C GLY A 329 -17.94 -21.38 2.36
N PRO A 330 -16.93 -21.04 1.54
CA PRO A 330 -15.51 -21.20 1.94
C PRO A 330 -15.14 -20.31 3.13
N HIS A 331 -14.15 -20.76 3.91
CA HIS A 331 -13.45 -19.88 4.87
C HIS A 331 -12.74 -18.73 4.15
N GLU A 332 -12.47 -17.63 4.85
CA GLU A 332 -11.92 -16.39 4.29
C GLU A 332 -10.58 -16.61 3.60
N ASP A 333 -9.71 -17.44 4.16
CA ASP A 333 -8.39 -17.76 3.62
C ASP A 333 -8.42 -18.65 2.38
N ALA A 334 -9.52 -19.38 2.15
CA ALA A 334 -9.75 -20.21 0.97
C ALA A 334 -10.39 -19.44 -0.21
N LEU A 335 -10.78 -18.17 -0.01
CA LEU A 335 -11.37 -17.37 -1.08
C LEU A 335 -10.34 -17.06 -2.18
N SER A 336 -10.76 -17.19 -3.44
CA SER A 336 -9.94 -16.82 -4.59
C SER A 336 -9.54 -15.35 -4.54
N ARG A 337 -8.32 -15.05 -4.96
CA ARG A 337 -7.82 -13.69 -5.15
C ARG A 337 -7.90 -13.23 -6.60
N ALA A 338 -8.74 -13.88 -7.39
CA ALA A 338 -9.08 -13.41 -8.73
C ALA A 338 -9.77 -12.04 -8.67
N HIS A 339 -9.67 -11.29 -9.75
CA HIS A 339 -10.39 -10.04 -9.93
C HIS A 339 -11.49 -10.20 -10.97
N ARG A 340 -12.45 -9.29 -10.96
CA ARG A 340 -13.51 -9.21 -11.96
C ARG A 340 -13.79 -7.76 -12.30
N VAL A 341 -13.93 -7.50 -13.60
CA VAL A 341 -14.52 -6.26 -14.13
C VAL A 341 -16.02 -6.51 -14.32
N PHE A 342 -16.83 -5.60 -13.79
CA PHE A 342 -18.28 -5.59 -13.89
C PHE A 342 -18.69 -4.51 -14.90
N ASP A 343 -19.49 -4.89 -15.87
CA ASP A 343 -20.16 -3.97 -16.79
C ASP A 343 -21.63 -3.88 -16.40
N HIS A 344 -22.06 -2.72 -15.94
CA HIS A 344 -23.40 -2.51 -15.39
C HIS A 344 -24.48 -2.17 -16.43
N GLU A 345 -24.20 -2.37 -17.73
CA GLU A 345 -25.15 -2.10 -18.80
C GLU A 345 -26.45 -2.90 -18.64
N ARG A 346 -26.33 -4.19 -18.29
CA ARG A 346 -27.49 -5.06 -18.07
C ARG A 346 -28.26 -4.76 -16.77
N GLU A 347 -27.64 -4.02 -15.87
CA GLU A 347 -28.23 -3.59 -14.59
C GLU A 347 -28.89 -2.19 -14.71
N GLY A 348 -29.03 -1.64 -15.92
CA GLY A 348 -29.65 -0.34 -16.15
C GLY A 348 -28.73 0.85 -15.87
N ALA A 349 -27.41 0.63 -15.82
CA ALA A 349 -26.40 1.67 -15.68
C ALA A 349 -25.35 1.61 -16.81
N PRO A 350 -25.74 1.65 -18.10
CA PRO A 350 -24.78 1.68 -19.19
C PRO A 350 -23.85 2.89 -19.05
N GLY A 351 -22.56 2.69 -19.32
CA GLY A 351 -21.52 3.71 -19.11
C GLY A 351 -20.84 3.65 -17.74
N LEU A 352 -21.28 2.78 -16.83
CA LEU A 352 -20.59 2.47 -15.57
C LEU A 352 -19.94 1.09 -15.65
N MET A 353 -18.68 1.02 -15.20
CA MET A 353 -17.94 -0.22 -14.97
C MET A 353 -17.37 -0.21 -13.57
N SER A 354 -17.14 -1.38 -12.97
CA SER A 354 -16.54 -1.52 -11.62
C SER A 354 -15.52 -2.64 -11.59
N MET A 355 -14.63 -2.62 -10.59
CA MET A 355 -13.71 -3.71 -10.30
C MET A 355 -13.86 -4.19 -8.85
N GLY A 356 -13.86 -5.51 -8.66
CA GLY A 356 -13.75 -6.18 -7.37
C GLY A 356 -12.69 -7.27 -7.37
N GLY A 357 -12.27 -7.70 -6.18
CA GLY A 357 -11.26 -8.75 -6.01
C GLY A 357 -9.83 -8.30 -6.25
N GLY A 358 -8.97 -9.29 -6.52
CA GLY A 358 -7.58 -9.08 -6.89
C GLY A 358 -6.58 -9.00 -5.73
N LYS A 359 -5.33 -8.75 -6.09
CA LYS A 359 -4.22 -8.60 -5.15
C LYS A 359 -3.16 -7.64 -5.68
N LEU A 360 -2.37 -7.04 -4.78
CA LEU A 360 -1.35 -6.05 -5.10
C LEU A 360 -0.38 -6.49 -6.20
N ALA A 361 0.09 -7.75 -6.14
CA ALA A 361 1.08 -8.27 -7.10
C ALA A 361 0.58 -8.34 -8.54
N ALA A 362 -0.73 -8.24 -8.79
CA ALA A 362 -1.34 -8.30 -10.12
C ALA A 362 -1.99 -6.98 -10.54
N TYR A 363 -1.73 -5.87 -9.82
CA TYR A 363 -2.44 -4.60 -10.03
C TYR A 363 -2.30 -4.06 -11.46
N ARG A 364 -1.11 -4.20 -12.05
CA ARG A 364 -0.82 -3.68 -13.39
C ARG A 364 -1.66 -4.41 -14.44
N GLU A 365 -1.72 -5.75 -14.36
CA GLU A 365 -2.51 -6.55 -15.27
C GLU A 365 -4.02 -6.38 -15.04
N MET A 366 -4.46 -6.29 -13.79
CA MET A 366 -5.84 -5.93 -13.45
C MET A 366 -6.23 -4.60 -14.09
N SER A 367 -5.35 -3.60 -14.03
CA SER A 367 -5.56 -2.30 -14.67
C SER A 367 -5.59 -2.41 -16.20
N GLN A 368 -4.72 -3.23 -16.77
CA GLN A 368 -4.72 -3.53 -18.20
C GLN A 368 -6.06 -4.13 -18.65
N HIS A 369 -6.54 -5.19 -17.96
CA HIS A 369 -7.83 -5.81 -18.27
C HIS A 369 -9.00 -4.81 -18.21
N ALA A 370 -9.01 -3.96 -17.16
CA ALA A 370 -10.01 -2.90 -17.03
C ALA A 370 -9.98 -1.93 -18.24
N VAL A 371 -8.79 -1.50 -18.64
CA VAL A 371 -8.64 -0.53 -19.75
C VAL A 371 -8.85 -1.20 -21.11
N ASP A 372 -8.56 -2.49 -21.27
CA ASP A 372 -8.91 -3.25 -22.47
C ASP A 372 -10.43 -3.24 -22.69
N ASP A 373 -11.22 -3.48 -21.63
CA ASP A 373 -12.68 -3.41 -21.70
C ASP A 373 -13.19 -1.98 -21.95
N VAL A 374 -12.58 -0.97 -21.32
CA VAL A 374 -12.87 0.46 -21.60
C VAL A 374 -12.59 0.79 -23.06
N CYS A 375 -11.43 0.43 -23.60
CA CYS A 375 -11.04 0.68 -24.98
C CYS A 375 -11.99 0.00 -25.97
N LYS A 376 -12.38 -1.26 -25.68
CA LYS A 376 -13.38 -1.98 -26.50
C LYS A 376 -14.71 -1.21 -26.58
N LYS A 377 -15.22 -0.70 -25.45
CA LYS A 377 -16.46 0.10 -25.43
C LYS A 377 -16.32 1.46 -26.14
N LEU A 378 -15.13 2.06 -26.11
CA LEU A 378 -14.86 3.36 -26.73
C LEU A 378 -14.43 3.24 -28.21
N GLY A 379 -14.18 2.03 -28.71
CA GLY A 379 -13.67 1.81 -30.07
C GLY A 379 -12.21 2.21 -30.26
N VAL A 380 -11.39 2.12 -29.18
CA VAL A 380 -9.96 2.43 -29.18
C VAL A 380 -9.14 1.14 -29.32
N THR A 381 -8.19 1.11 -30.25
CA THR A 381 -7.37 -0.08 -30.56
C THR A 381 -5.97 -0.04 -29.96
N ALA A 382 -5.62 1.02 -29.23
CA ALA A 382 -4.30 1.18 -28.62
C ALA A 382 -4.02 0.08 -27.58
N GLN A 383 -2.81 -0.50 -27.65
CA GLN A 383 -2.38 -1.60 -26.78
C GLN A 383 -1.73 -1.10 -25.49
N CYS A 384 -1.85 -1.89 -24.42
CA CYS A 384 -1.18 -1.64 -23.14
C CYS A 384 0.35 -1.66 -23.28
N ARG A 385 1.01 -0.65 -22.71
CA ARG A 385 2.47 -0.52 -22.67
C ARG A 385 3.01 -0.35 -21.25
N THR A 386 2.17 -0.51 -20.22
CA THR A 386 2.53 -0.25 -18.82
C THR A 386 3.65 -1.17 -18.30
N HIS A 387 3.83 -2.35 -18.88
CA HIS A 387 4.90 -3.29 -18.55
C HIS A 387 6.26 -2.95 -19.21
N GLN A 388 6.27 -2.03 -20.19
CA GLN A 388 7.48 -1.64 -20.95
C GLN A 388 8.03 -0.28 -20.49
N LEU A 389 7.17 0.59 -19.98
CA LEU A 389 7.53 1.96 -19.64
C LEU A 389 7.79 2.09 -18.13
N HIS A 390 8.96 2.60 -17.79
CA HIS A 390 9.30 2.87 -16.40
C HIS A 390 8.34 3.86 -15.75
N LEU A 391 8.10 3.67 -14.46
CA LEU A 391 7.52 4.72 -13.63
C LEU A 391 8.57 5.82 -13.40
N PRO A 392 8.15 7.08 -13.14
CA PRO A 392 9.08 8.17 -12.88
C PRO A 392 10.16 7.79 -11.86
N GLY A 393 11.41 7.96 -12.22
CA GLY A 393 12.57 7.57 -11.41
C GLY A 393 13.04 6.12 -11.59
N GLY A 394 12.28 5.29 -12.33
CA GLY A 394 12.62 3.88 -12.59
C GLY A 394 13.61 3.68 -13.74
N GLU A 395 13.93 4.73 -14.50
CA GLU A 395 14.78 4.69 -15.68
C GLU A 395 16.23 4.30 -15.35
N SER A 396 16.70 4.70 -14.17
CA SER A 396 18.00 4.33 -13.64
C SER A 396 17.99 4.36 -12.11
N THR A 397 18.96 3.65 -11.51
CA THR A 397 19.17 3.70 -10.05
C THR A 397 20.56 4.31 -9.81
N PRO A 398 20.65 5.60 -9.45
CA PRO A 398 21.93 6.25 -9.18
C PRO A 398 22.69 5.58 -8.02
N ALA A 399 24.01 5.67 -8.02
CA ALA A 399 24.81 5.16 -6.91
C ALA A 399 24.66 6.08 -5.67
N PRO A 400 24.35 5.53 -4.48
CA PRO A 400 24.15 6.34 -3.28
C PRO A 400 25.34 7.23 -2.92
N ALA A 401 26.57 6.76 -3.14
CA ALA A 401 27.79 7.54 -2.87
C ALA A 401 27.91 8.77 -3.78
N GLU A 402 27.52 8.66 -5.05
CA GLU A 402 27.54 9.78 -6.00
C GLU A 402 26.51 10.85 -5.61
N VAL A 403 25.28 10.43 -5.30
CA VAL A 403 24.20 11.32 -4.86
C VAL A 403 24.59 12.00 -3.54
N ALA A 404 25.18 11.25 -2.60
CA ALA A 404 25.67 11.78 -1.32
C ALA A 404 26.73 12.88 -1.52
N ALA A 405 27.70 12.64 -2.41
CA ALA A 405 28.74 13.62 -2.73
C ALA A 405 28.17 14.89 -3.39
N GLN A 406 27.28 14.73 -4.38
CA GLN A 406 26.65 15.86 -5.08
C GLN A 406 25.77 16.71 -4.17
N ALA A 407 24.97 16.06 -3.31
CA ALA A 407 24.06 16.70 -2.38
C ALA A 407 24.76 17.19 -1.08
N ARG A 408 25.96 16.69 -0.79
CA ARG A 408 26.70 16.86 0.48
C ARG A 408 25.86 16.43 1.69
N ILE A 409 25.35 15.18 1.62
CA ILE A 409 24.59 14.51 2.68
C ILE A 409 25.21 13.13 2.96
N GLU A 410 24.78 12.48 4.03
CA GLU A 410 25.23 11.14 4.37
C GLU A 410 24.78 10.10 3.33
N THR A 411 25.64 9.10 3.04
CA THR A 411 25.35 8.04 2.05
C THR A 411 24.05 7.28 2.34
N TYR A 412 23.75 7.03 3.63
CA TYR A 412 22.50 6.39 4.02
C TYR A 412 21.28 7.27 3.71
N THR A 413 21.35 8.57 3.94
CA THR A 413 20.30 9.53 3.55
C THR A 413 20.09 9.52 2.03
N ALA A 414 21.17 9.50 1.26
CA ALA A 414 21.12 9.41 -0.21
C ALA A 414 20.47 8.08 -0.67
N ALA A 415 20.83 6.96 -0.04
CA ALA A 415 20.24 5.66 -0.35
C ALA A 415 18.73 5.65 -0.10
N ARG A 416 18.27 6.25 1.01
CA ARG A 416 16.83 6.37 1.31
C ARG A 416 16.10 7.30 0.34
N LEU A 417 16.75 8.40 -0.06
CA LEU A 417 16.24 9.32 -1.07
C LEU A 417 16.06 8.61 -2.43
N ILE A 418 17.09 7.88 -2.88
CA ILE A 418 17.05 7.10 -4.12
C ILE A 418 15.97 6.03 -4.06
N HIS A 419 15.84 5.33 -2.93
CA HIS A 419 14.78 4.34 -2.75
C HIS A 419 13.37 4.93 -2.95
N ARG A 420 13.14 6.17 -2.54
CA ARG A 420 11.84 6.83 -2.70
C ARG A 420 11.62 7.49 -4.07
N HIS A 421 12.68 8.01 -4.70
CA HIS A 421 12.57 8.86 -5.88
C HIS A 421 13.35 8.36 -7.12
N GLY A 422 14.20 7.33 -6.98
CA GLY A 422 15.00 6.81 -8.08
C GLY A 422 15.85 7.90 -8.76
N ALA A 423 15.86 7.93 -10.09
CA ALA A 423 16.54 8.96 -10.88
C ALA A 423 15.98 10.38 -10.62
N CYS A 424 14.70 10.51 -10.24
CA CYS A 424 14.09 11.80 -9.89
C CYS A 424 14.72 12.45 -8.63
N ALA A 425 15.51 11.72 -7.85
CA ALA A 425 16.30 12.27 -6.75
C ALA A 425 17.21 13.44 -7.20
N ALA A 426 17.62 13.49 -8.48
CA ALA A 426 18.40 14.58 -9.05
C ALA A 426 17.72 15.95 -8.86
N GLN A 427 16.40 16.05 -8.99
CA GLN A 427 15.66 17.29 -8.80
C GLN A 427 15.74 17.80 -7.34
N ILE A 428 15.76 16.87 -6.38
CA ILE A 428 15.89 17.18 -4.95
C ILE A 428 17.33 17.59 -4.63
N VAL A 429 18.31 16.94 -5.27
CA VAL A 429 19.75 17.32 -5.16
C VAL A 429 19.98 18.72 -5.69
N GLU A 430 19.42 19.09 -6.85
CA GLU A 430 19.50 20.45 -7.38
C GLU A 430 18.93 21.49 -6.40
N ARG A 431 17.80 21.17 -5.74
CA ARG A 431 17.24 22.03 -4.70
C ARG A 431 18.22 22.25 -3.54
N MET A 432 18.89 21.18 -3.09
CA MET A 432 19.92 21.28 -2.04
C MET A 432 21.16 22.05 -2.47
N GLN A 433 21.51 22.05 -3.76
CA GLN A 433 22.61 22.82 -4.31
C GLN A 433 22.27 24.31 -4.38
N ARG A 434 21.04 24.66 -4.77
CA ARG A 434 20.54 26.05 -4.82
C ARG A 434 20.38 26.66 -3.43
N ASP A 435 19.87 25.88 -2.46
CA ASP A 435 19.75 26.31 -1.06
C ASP A 435 20.30 25.24 -0.11
N PRO A 436 21.57 25.37 0.31
CA PRO A 436 22.23 24.42 1.21
C PRO A 436 21.55 24.20 2.56
N ARG A 437 20.70 25.13 3.03
CA ARG A 437 19.97 24.99 4.29
C ARG A 437 18.95 23.85 4.22
N GLN A 438 18.46 23.55 3.03
CA GLN A 438 17.46 22.47 2.81
C GLN A 438 18.06 21.05 2.89
N ARG A 439 19.38 20.90 3.08
CA ARG A 439 20.05 19.62 3.40
C ARG A 439 19.71 19.13 4.81
N ARG A 440 19.21 20.03 5.65
CA ARG A 440 18.85 19.70 7.03
C ARG A 440 17.87 18.54 7.09
N LEU A 441 18.19 17.54 7.93
CA LEU A 441 17.29 16.45 8.23
C LEU A 441 16.13 16.95 9.11
N VAL A 442 14.92 16.75 8.66
CA VAL A 442 13.68 16.97 9.42
C VAL A 442 13.30 15.68 10.15
N CYS A 443 13.33 14.56 9.47
CA CYS A 443 13.15 13.24 10.09
C CYS A 443 14.49 12.52 10.21
N LEU A 444 14.87 12.09 11.41
CA LEU A 444 16.11 11.36 11.65
C LEU A 444 15.91 9.84 11.57
N CYS A 445 14.73 9.33 11.92
CA CYS A 445 14.43 7.89 11.87
C CYS A 445 14.39 7.38 10.42
N GLU A 446 13.80 8.17 9.52
CA GLU A 446 13.63 7.87 8.10
C GLU A 446 14.41 8.86 7.22
N PRO A 447 15.66 9.18 7.51
CA PRO A 447 16.40 10.36 7.10
C PRO A 447 15.80 11.12 5.91
N VAL A 448 14.87 12.05 6.22
CA VAL A 448 14.16 12.89 5.27
C VAL A 448 14.66 14.33 5.40
N THR A 449 15.12 14.89 4.31
CA THR A 449 15.61 16.27 4.26
C THR A 449 14.49 17.27 4.05
N GLU A 450 14.73 18.53 4.40
CA GLU A 450 13.80 19.62 4.09
C GLU A 450 13.56 19.77 2.58
N ALA A 451 14.61 19.58 1.77
CA ALA A 451 14.49 19.62 0.31
C ALA A 451 13.50 18.59 -0.23
N GLU A 452 13.53 17.36 0.32
CA GLU A 452 12.60 16.30 -0.07
C GLU A 452 11.17 16.62 0.33
N ILE A 453 10.94 17.14 1.55
CA ILE A 453 9.62 17.58 2.01
C ILE A 453 9.04 18.64 1.08
N ARG A 454 9.83 19.69 0.77
CA ARG A 454 9.42 20.78 -0.11
C ARG A 454 9.11 20.29 -1.52
N HIS A 455 9.94 19.40 -2.06
CA HIS A 455 9.71 18.78 -3.36
C HIS A 455 8.36 18.03 -3.38
N SER A 456 8.11 17.17 -2.39
CA SER A 456 6.87 16.40 -2.34
C SER A 456 5.62 17.29 -2.16
N ILE A 457 5.71 18.38 -1.39
CA ILE A 457 4.61 19.36 -1.27
C ILE A 457 4.28 19.99 -2.62
N GLU A 458 5.30 20.39 -3.37
CA GLU A 458 5.13 21.11 -4.64
C GLU A 458 4.68 20.22 -5.80
N THR A 459 5.05 18.93 -5.78
CA THR A 459 4.90 18.05 -6.95
C THR A 459 3.99 16.84 -6.74
N GLU A 460 3.65 16.48 -5.51
CA GLU A 460 3.02 15.19 -5.19
C GLU A 460 1.73 15.31 -4.37
N TRP A 461 0.99 16.40 -4.50
CA TRP A 461 -0.34 16.65 -3.87
C TRP A 461 -0.35 16.47 -2.34
N VAL A 462 0.66 16.91 -1.63
CA VAL A 462 0.73 16.82 -0.17
C VAL A 462 -0.09 17.93 0.47
N HIS A 463 -1.10 17.56 1.25
CA HIS A 463 -2.00 18.50 1.95
C HIS A 463 -2.02 18.30 3.47
N THR A 464 -1.61 17.12 3.96
CA THR A 464 -1.56 16.75 5.37
C THR A 464 -0.22 16.12 5.72
N LEU A 465 0.07 15.94 7.03
CA LEU A 465 1.27 15.21 7.45
C LEU A 465 1.18 13.72 7.10
N GLU A 466 -0.02 13.14 7.03
CA GLU A 466 -0.20 11.77 6.57
C GLU A 466 0.11 11.61 5.07
N ASP A 467 -0.28 12.59 4.24
CA ASP A 467 0.12 12.59 2.83
C ASP A 467 1.65 12.66 2.71
N LEU A 468 2.29 13.55 3.50
CA LEU A 468 3.74 13.67 3.54
C LEU A 468 4.42 12.37 3.98
N ARG A 469 3.86 11.68 5.00
CA ARG A 469 4.34 10.37 5.43
C ARG A 469 4.27 9.34 4.30
N ARG A 470 3.19 9.30 3.56
CA ARG A 470 3.02 8.39 2.42
C ARG A 470 4.01 8.67 1.29
N ARG A 471 4.44 9.92 1.10
CA ARG A 471 5.44 10.29 0.06
C ARG A 471 6.87 10.04 0.50
N THR A 472 7.19 10.37 1.76
CA THR A 472 8.59 10.48 2.24
C THR A 472 8.93 9.56 3.41
N HIS A 473 7.94 8.89 4.03
CA HIS A 473 8.04 8.22 5.33
C HIS A 473 8.34 9.17 6.52
N CYS A 474 8.35 10.49 6.34
CA CYS A 474 8.49 11.43 7.44
C CYS A 474 7.39 11.19 8.50
N GLY A 475 7.79 10.92 9.75
CA GLY A 475 6.86 10.59 10.84
C GLY A 475 6.51 9.11 10.97
N GLY A 476 6.97 8.24 10.06
CA GLY A 476 6.64 6.81 10.05
C GLY A 476 7.57 5.90 10.85
N GLY A 477 8.82 6.32 11.13
CA GLY A 477 9.81 5.48 11.82
C GLY A 477 9.58 5.33 13.33
N ALA A 478 10.52 4.72 14.04
CA ALA A 478 10.41 4.26 15.44
C ALA A 478 9.87 5.28 16.46
N CYS A 479 10.06 6.59 16.25
CA CYS A 479 9.52 7.64 17.11
C CYS A 479 8.10 8.10 16.74
N GLN A 480 7.52 7.57 15.67
CA GLN A 480 6.16 7.86 15.19
C GLN A 480 5.84 9.37 15.11
N GLY A 481 6.78 10.16 14.61
CA GLY A 481 6.62 11.59 14.40
C GLY A 481 6.94 12.50 15.59
N ALA A 482 7.20 11.95 16.77
CA ALA A 482 7.44 12.73 18.00
C ALA A 482 8.53 13.81 17.85
N ARG A 483 9.53 13.60 16.97
CA ARG A 483 10.64 14.54 16.74
C ARG A 483 10.42 15.46 15.55
N CYS A 484 9.77 14.99 14.49
CA CYS A 484 9.73 15.68 13.19
C CYS A 484 8.37 16.32 12.86
N ALA A 485 7.27 15.86 13.46
CA ALA A 485 5.93 16.29 13.04
C ALA A 485 5.72 17.82 13.13
N ARG A 486 6.18 18.46 14.22
CA ARG A 486 6.03 19.93 14.38
C ARG A 486 6.78 20.72 13.31
N GLN A 487 8.02 20.30 12.99
CA GLN A 487 8.80 20.98 11.95
C GLN A 487 8.21 20.72 10.56
N ALA A 488 7.80 19.49 10.26
CA ALA A 488 7.13 19.14 9.01
C ALA A 488 5.80 19.91 8.84
N ALA A 489 5.01 20.03 9.93
CA ALA A 489 3.78 20.82 9.95
C ALA A 489 4.04 22.30 9.67
N HIS A 490 5.08 22.88 10.27
CA HIS A 490 5.46 24.27 10.04
C HIS A 490 5.84 24.52 8.56
N ILE A 491 6.62 23.63 7.97
CA ILE A 491 6.99 23.72 6.55
C ILE A 491 5.74 23.64 5.68
N LEU A 492 4.86 22.66 5.92
CA LEU A 492 3.64 22.48 5.14
C LEU A 492 2.66 23.65 5.29
N ALA A 493 2.46 24.17 6.52
CA ALA A 493 1.62 25.33 6.78
C ALA A 493 2.10 26.56 6.01
N GLY A 494 3.43 26.79 5.91
CA GLY A 494 4.01 27.85 5.11
C GLY A 494 3.64 27.79 3.63
N TYR A 495 3.59 26.61 3.03
CA TYR A 495 3.13 26.41 1.64
C TYR A 495 1.62 26.63 1.45
N GLN A 496 0.83 26.44 2.51
CA GLN A 496 -0.61 26.63 2.47
C GLN A 496 -1.03 28.08 2.80
N GLY A 497 -0.07 29.00 2.94
CA GLY A 497 -0.32 30.38 3.29
C GLY A 497 -0.83 30.57 4.73
N GLY A 498 -0.62 29.57 5.60
CA GLY A 498 -1.08 29.55 6.98
C GLY A 498 0.04 29.79 7.99
N GLY A 499 -0.32 30.35 9.15
CA GLY A 499 0.56 30.62 10.28
C GLY A 499 0.56 29.51 11.35
N PRO A 500 0.82 29.88 12.61
CA PRO A 500 0.85 28.95 13.75
C PRO A 500 -0.44 28.13 13.91
N GLU A 501 -1.61 28.73 13.72
CA GLU A 501 -2.91 28.04 13.81
C GLU A 501 -3.03 26.89 12.82
N ARG A 502 -2.57 27.09 11.57
CA ARG A 502 -2.56 26.02 10.58
C ARG A 502 -1.57 24.91 10.95
N THR A 503 -0.43 25.26 11.54
CA THR A 503 0.55 24.29 12.05
C THR A 503 -0.07 23.42 13.13
N GLU A 504 -0.78 24.01 14.10
CA GLU A 504 -1.44 23.26 15.18
C GLU A 504 -2.60 22.39 14.64
N ALA A 505 -3.37 22.86 13.68
CA ALA A 505 -4.41 22.05 13.03
C ALA A 505 -3.84 20.82 12.33
N LEU A 506 -2.73 20.95 11.58
CA LEU A 506 -2.03 19.84 10.95
C LEU A 506 -1.49 18.83 11.97
N LEU A 507 -0.99 19.32 13.11
CA LEU A 507 -0.51 18.46 14.20
C LEU A 507 -1.66 17.71 14.88
N ALA A 508 -2.78 18.38 15.12
CA ALA A 508 -3.95 17.74 15.74
C ALA A 508 -4.48 16.59 14.87
N ASP A 509 -4.57 16.80 13.56
CA ASP A 509 -4.96 15.74 12.62
C ASP A 509 -3.97 14.58 12.63
N PHE A 510 -2.67 14.85 12.59
CA PHE A 510 -1.62 13.83 12.63
C PHE A 510 -1.66 13.02 13.93
N VAL A 511 -1.82 13.65 15.08
CA VAL A 511 -1.90 12.97 16.38
C VAL A 511 -3.14 12.08 16.44
N ARG A 512 -4.27 12.52 15.89
CA ARG A 512 -5.51 11.72 15.83
C ARG A 512 -5.31 10.44 15.01
N GLU A 513 -4.72 10.54 13.82
CA GLU A 513 -4.43 9.38 12.97
C GLU A 513 -3.41 8.43 13.62
N ARG A 514 -2.35 8.99 14.22
CA ARG A 514 -1.36 8.18 14.97
C ARG A 514 -1.99 7.44 16.13
N TRP A 515 -2.92 8.07 16.84
CA TRP A 515 -3.60 7.45 17.97
C TRP A 515 -4.39 6.21 17.56
N ARG A 516 -5.09 6.25 16.43
CA ARG A 516 -5.83 5.10 15.89
C ARG A 516 -4.93 3.87 15.67
N GLU A 517 -3.69 4.10 15.25
CA GLU A 517 -2.73 3.02 15.00
C GLU A 517 -1.97 2.58 16.26
N GLN A 518 -1.78 3.47 17.23
CA GLN A 518 -1.00 3.20 18.45
C GLN A 518 -1.84 2.60 19.58
N ALA A 519 -3.06 3.05 19.76
CA ALA A 519 -3.91 2.62 20.88
C ALA A 519 -4.04 1.08 21.00
N PRO A 520 -4.23 0.32 19.90
CA PRO A 520 -4.38 -1.14 19.99
C PRO A 520 -3.15 -1.89 20.50
N VAL A 521 -1.95 -1.32 20.38
CA VAL A 521 -0.69 -1.96 20.78
C VAL A 521 -0.20 -1.51 22.16
N LEU A 522 -0.93 -0.64 22.84
CA LEU A 522 -0.56 -0.16 24.17
C LEU A 522 -1.09 -1.12 25.26
N PRO A 523 -0.27 -1.50 26.25
CA PRO A 523 -0.75 -2.25 27.41
C PRO A 523 -1.87 -1.48 28.13
N HIS A 524 -2.86 -2.17 28.64
CA HIS A 524 -4.08 -1.61 29.24
C HIS A 524 -3.80 -0.46 30.25
N ARG A 525 -2.86 -0.63 31.16
CA ARG A 525 -2.49 0.41 32.15
C ARG A 525 -1.85 1.63 31.50
N THR A 526 -0.99 1.42 30.51
CA THR A 526 -0.33 2.51 29.78
C THR A 526 -1.36 3.27 28.94
N LEU A 527 -2.30 2.57 28.32
CA LEU A 527 -3.40 3.17 27.55
C LEU A 527 -4.25 4.07 28.45
N GLN A 528 -4.68 3.57 29.62
CA GLN A 528 -5.45 4.36 30.58
C GLN A 528 -4.69 5.61 31.04
N GLN A 529 -3.41 5.50 31.38
CA GLN A 529 -2.61 6.63 31.80
C GLN A 529 -2.41 7.65 30.68
N LEU A 530 -2.20 7.21 29.46
CA LEU A 530 -2.05 8.10 28.31
C LEU A 530 -3.36 8.80 27.97
N GLU A 531 -4.50 8.11 28.08
CA GLU A 531 -5.82 8.74 27.89
C GLU A 531 -6.09 9.81 28.94
N VAL A 532 -5.80 9.55 30.22
CA VAL A 532 -5.90 10.55 31.28
C VAL A 532 -4.97 11.74 31.01
N THR A 533 -3.71 11.47 30.62
CA THR A 533 -2.75 12.53 30.30
C THR A 533 -3.20 13.34 29.09
N ARG A 534 -3.68 12.69 28.05
CA ARG A 534 -4.24 13.34 26.85
C ARG A 534 -5.43 14.24 27.18
N TRP A 535 -6.29 13.77 28.09
CA TRP A 535 -7.44 14.53 28.56
C TRP A 535 -7.02 15.74 29.40
N ALA A 536 -6.08 15.55 30.32
CA ALA A 536 -5.58 16.62 31.19
C ALA A 536 -4.77 17.70 30.45
N LEU A 537 -4.13 17.33 29.34
CA LEU A 537 -3.30 18.26 28.55
C LEU A 537 -4.04 18.84 27.33
N ARG A 538 -5.31 18.54 27.12
CA ARG A 538 -6.12 19.24 26.13
C ARG A 538 -6.24 20.71 26.54
N PRO A 539 -5.71 21.69 25.76
CA PRO A 539 -5.99 23.08 26.03
C PRO A 539 -7.49 23.27 25.88
N GLY A 540 -8.15 23.62 26.97
CA GLY A 540 -9.54 23.99 27.14
C GLY A 540 -10.44 23.96 25.90
N GLU A 541 -10.99 22.81 25.56
CA GLU A 541 -12.33 22.75 25.00
C GLU A 541 -13.29 22.98 26.19
N GLY A 542 -13.28 24.23 26.68
CA GLY A 542 -14.32 24.70 27.53
C GLY A 542 -15.60 24.66 26.72
N ASP A 543 -16.59 23.93 27.23
CA ASP A 543 -18.00 23.93 26.91
C ASP A 543 -18.38 24.54 25.54
N ARG A 544 -18.46 23.66 24.52
CA ARG A 544 -19.35 23.90 23.37
C ARG A 544 -20.12 22.63 23.04
#